data_4c4527d03cd5ca569bc82943b6d3cd77
#
_entry.id   4c4527d03cd5ca569bc82943b6d3cd77
#
_cell.length_a   1.000
_cell.length_b   1.000
_cell.length_c   1.000
_cell.angle_alpha   90.00
_cell.angle_beta   90.00
_cell.angle_gamma   90.00
#
_symmetry.space_group_name_H-M   'P 1'
#
loop_
_entity.id
_entity.type
_entity.pdbx_description
1 polymer ?
#
loop_
_entity_poly.entity_id
_entity_poly.type
_entity_poly.pdbx_seq_one_letter_code
_entity_poly.pdbx_strand_id
1 'polypeptide(L)'
;MLSLIKFFCSALSLISFFLLVGLLLYFFGKKGSKYFLGIVAALFLIFSTPTIPNLLINSLENDYPVLTELERFSKDSVHIIILGGGHKSNNTFPANIQLSSSALGRLIEGIRIHQLLPHSQLISSGGNGSQPESQAEVQSQAAVSLGVSNAKISILPFAKNTFQEAQHYQEKFGNETRLI
;
A
#
# COMPACT_ATOMS: atom_id res chain seq x y z
N MET A 1 -0.59 -23.76 3.65
CA MET A 1 -0.63 -24.04 2.20
C MET A 1 -0.64 -22.76 1.36
N LEU A 2 -1.52 -21.79 1.62
CA LEU A 2 -1.55 -20.49 0.88
C LEU A 2 -0.25 -19.66 1.00
N SER A 3 0.47 -19.69 2.09
CA SER A 3 1.73 -18.94 2.26
C SER A 3 2.87 -19.51 1.40
N LEU A 4 2.93 -20.82 1.23
CA LEU A 4 3.88 -21.48 0.34
C LEU A 4 3.60 -21.12 -1.14
N ILE A 5 2.34 -21.11 -1.54
CA ILE A 5 1.94 -20.71 -2.90
C ILE A 5 2.32 -19.25 -3.17
N LYS A 6 2.07 -18.34 -2.22
CA LYS A 6 2.48 -16.93 -2.33
C LYS A 6 3.99 -16.76 -2.42
N PHE A 7 4.76 -17.58 -1.69
CA PHE A 7 6.22 -17.56 -1.76
C PHE A 7 6.71 -17.97 -3.16
N PHE A 8 6.18 -19.06 -3.72
CA PHE A 8 6.55 -19.50 -5.06
C PHE A 8 6.01 -18.60 -6.19
N CYS A 9 4.98 -17.80 -5.93
CA CYS A 9 4.46 -16.82 -6.89
C CYS A 9 5.26 -15.50 -6.92
N SER A 10 6.26 -15.29 -6.05
CA SER A 10 7.12 -14.13 -6.17
C SER A 10 8.19 -14.36 -7.25
N ALA A 11 8.42 -13.37 -8.11
CA ALA A 11 9.40 -13.44 -9.19
C ALA A 11 10.80 -13.82 -8.68
N LEU A 12 11.20 -13.26 -7.54
CA LEU A 12 12.50 -13.51 -6.93
C LEU A 12 12.65 -14.98 -6.45
N SER A 13 11.60 -15.55 -5.87
CA SER A 13 11.62 -16.95 -5.42
C SER A 13 11.68 -17.93 -6.59
N LEU A 14 10.96 -17.65 -7.67
CA LEU A 14 11.02 -18.45 -8.91
C LEU A 14 12.42 -18.43 -9.53
N ILE A 15 13.01 -17.24 -9.66
CA ILE A 15 14.35 -17.09 -10.22
C ILE A 15 15.38 -17.80 -9.34
N SER A 16 15.28 -17.67 -8.00
CA SER A 16 16.16 -18.36 -7.06
C SER A 16 16.04 -19.87 -7.17
N PHE A 17 14.82 -20.39 -7.35
CA PHE A 17 14.56 -21.81 -7.58
C PHE A 17 15.23 -22.29 -8.87
N PHE A 18 15.07 -21.57 -9.98
CA PHE A 18 15.72 -21.93 -11.24
C PHE A 18 17.25 -21.81 -11.20
N LEU A 19 17.81 -20.87 -10.43
CA LEU A 19 19.25 -20.83 -10.16
C LEU A 19 19.73 -22.09 -9.46
N LEU A 20 19.00 -22.53 -8.42
CA LEU A 20 19.35 -23.77 -7.70
C LEU A 20 19.29 -25.00 -8.63
N VAL A 21 18.24 -25.12 -9.44
CA VAL A 21 18.10 -26.19 -10.44
C VAL A 21 19.22 -26.13 -11.46
N GLY A 22 19.57 -24.96 -11.95
CA GLY A 22 20.68 -24.78 -12.89
C GLY A 22 22.04 -25.21 -12.33
N LEU A 23 22.31 -24.89 -11.05
CA LEU A 23 23.50 -25.33 -10.34
C LEU A 23 23.51 -26.85 -10.19
N LEU A 24 22.42 -27.47 -9.79
CA LEU A 24 22.32 -28.93 -9.69
C LEU A 24 22.59 -29.61 -11.03
N LEU A 25 21.97 -29.13 -12.14
CA LEU A 25 22.21 -29.66 -13.47
C LEU A 25 23.68 -29.51 -13.92
N TYR A 26 24.33 -28.40 -13.50
CA TYR A 26 25.74 -28.16 -13.78
C TYR A 26 26.63 -29.19 -13.03
N PHE A 27 26.39 -29.42 -11.75
CA PHE A 27 27.12 -30.42 -10.95
C PHE A 27 26.92 -31.84 -11.48
N PHE A 28 25.73 -32.18 -12.04
CA PHE A 28 25.48 -33.45 -12.69
C PHE A 28 26.05 -33.58 -14.11
N GLY A 29 26.82 -32.59 -14.56
CA GLY A 29 27.49 -32.61 -15.86
C GLY A 29 26.55 -32.60 -17.08
N LYS A 30 25.29 -32.14 -16.92
CA LYS A 30 24.31 -32.12 -18.03
C LYS A 30 24.73 -31.12 -19.11
N LYS A 31 24.75 -31.59 -20.39
CA LYS A 31 25.03 -30.73 -21.53
C LYS A 31 24.04 -29.56 -21.59
N GLY A 32 24.53 -28.34 -21.77
CA GLY A 32 23.70 -27.13 -21.85
C GLY A 32 23.39 -26.45 -20.51
N SER A 33 23.68 -27.07 -19.35
CA SER A 33 23.41 -26.50 -18.02
C SER A 33 24.08 -25.13 -17.81
N LYS A 34 25.29 -24.93 -18.37
CA LYS A 34 26.01 -23.64 -18.30
C LYS A 34 25.26 -22.51 -18.99
N TYR A 35 24.59 -22.77 -20.12
CA TYR A 35 23.80 -21.77 -20.83
C TYR A 35 22.52 -21.46 -20.08
N PHE A 36 21.85 -22.49 -19.56
CA PHE A 36 20.67 -22.32 -18.71
C PHE A 36 21.00 -21.49 -17.48
N LEU A 37 22.08 -21.82 -16.78
CA LEU A 37 22.53 -21.07 -15.60
C LEU A 37 22.86 -19.61 -15.94
N GLY A 38 23.51 -19.37 -17.08
CA GLY A 38 23.83 -18.01 -17.58
C GLY A 38 22.57 -17.18 -17.83
N ILE A 39 21.56 -17.76 -18.48
CA ILE A 39 20.27 -17.09 -18.73
C ILE A 39 19.56 -16.76 -17.42
N VAL A 40 19.47 -17.72 -16.50
CA VAL A 40 18.80 -17.48 -15.22
C VAL A 40 19.55 -16.44 -14.37
N ALA A 41 20.89 -16.47 -14.39
CA ALA A 41 21.71 -15.45 -13.71
C ALA A 41 21.51 -14.06 -14.32
N ALA A 42 21.44 -13.95 -15.64
CA ALA A 42 21.14 -12.69 -16.32
C ALA A 42 19.74 -12.16 -15.95
N LEU A 43 18.72 -13.00 -15.95
CA LEU A 43 17.37 -12.63 -15.51
C LEU A 43 17.37 -12.19 -14.04
N PHE A 44 18.11 -12.90 -13.17
CA PHE A 44 18.24 -12.50 -11.76
C PHE A 44 18.83 -11.11 -11.64
N LEU A 45 19.91 -10.79 -12.35
CA LEU A 45 20.54 -9.47 -12.32
C LEU A 45 19.58 -8.37 -12.85
N ILE A 46 18.87 -8.64 -13.94
CA ILE A 46 17.91 -7.73 -14.55
C ILE A 46 16.79 -7.38 -13.55
N PHE A 47 16.19 -8.38 -12.91
CA PHE A 47 15.09 -8.17 -11.96
C PHE A 47 15.53 -7.75 -10.56
N SER A 48 16.81 -7.92 -10.22
CA SER A 48 17.40 -7.43 -8.96
C SER A 48 17.78 -5.95 -9.01
N THR A 49 17.89 -5.37 -10.21
CA THR A 49 18.15 -3.93 -10.35
C THR A 49 16.85 -3.15 -10.30
N PRO A 50 16.81 -1.95 -9.68
CA PRO A 50 15.60 -1.14 -9.61
C PRO A 50 15.16 -0.54 -10.95
N THR A 51 15.99 -0.62 -11.98
CA THR A 51 15.77 0.07 -13.26
C THR A 51 14.49 -0.38 -13.97
N ILE A 52 14.31 -1.70 -14.16
CA ILE A 52 13.11 -2.23 -14.85
C ILE A 52 11.84 -2.10 -14.00
N PRO A 53 11.84 -2.49 -12.71
CA PRO A 53 10.70 -2.21 -11.84
C PRO A 53 10.31 -0.73 -11.81
N ASN A 54 11.28 0.16 -11.69
CA ASN A 54 11.00 1.61 -11.67
C ASN A 54 10.42 2.12 -13.00
N LEU A 55 10.91 1.65 -14.15
CA LEU A 55 10.32 2.01 -15.45
C LEU A 55 8.87 1.57 -15.56
N LEU A 56 8.54 0.36 -15.10
CA LEU A 56 7.17 -0.16 -15.10
C LEU A 56 6.28 0.61 -14.13
N ILE A 57 6.76 0.90 -12.92
CA ILE A 57 6.02 1.65 -11.90
C ILE A 57 5.79 3.08 -12.38
N ASN A 58 6.82 3.77 -12.87
CA ASN A 58 6.71 5.14 -13.36
C ASN A 58 5.71 5.27 -14.51
N SER A 59 5.60 4.25 -15.39
CA SER A 59 4.60 4.28 -16.47
C SER A 59 3.17 4.25 -15.93
N LEU A 60 2.92 3.55 -14.82
CA LEU A 60 1.61 3.48 -14.17
C LEU A 60 1.31 4.70 -13.29
N GLU A 61 2.34 5.21 -12.59
CA GLU A 61 2.19 6.38 -11.71
C GLU A 61 1.92 7.66 -12.50
N ASN A 62 2.49 7.80 -13.69
CA ASN A 62 2.28 8.96 -14.55
C ASN A 62 0.84 9.08 -15.09
N ASP A 63 0.08 7.98 -15.11
CA ASP A 63 -1.34 8.00 -15.50
C ASP A 63 -2.23 8.66 -14.44
N TYR A 64 -1.74 8.76 -13.20
CA TYR A 64 -2.46 9.33 -12.06
C TYR A 64 -1.63 10.43 -11.38
N PRO A 65 -1.59 11.64 -11.95
CA PRO A 65 -0.80 12.74 -11.39
C PRO A 65 -1.32 13.15 -10.01
N VAL A 66 -0.41 13.69 -9.20
CA VAL A 66 -0.75 14.23 -7.88
C VAL A 66 -1.82 15.32 -8.03
N LEU A 67 -2.83 15.27 -7.16
CA LEU A 67 -3.93 16.24 -7.16
C LEU A 67 -3.41 17.62 -6.70
N THR A 68 -3.21 18.52 -7.64
CA THR A 68 -2.70 19.88 -7.40
C THR A 68 -3.79 20.95 -7.47
N GLU A 69 -4.83 20.73 -8.31
CA GLU A 69 -5.92 21.68 -8.51
C GLU A 69 -7.03 21.50 -7.47
N LEU A 70 -6.73 21.84 -6.21
CA LEU A 70 -7.68 21.70 -5.10
C LEU A 70 -8.72 22.82 -5.03
N GLU A 71 -8.46 23.96 -5.67
CA GLU A 71 -9.35 25.14 -5.64
C GLU A 71 -10.77 24.83 -6.14
N ARG A 72 -10.90 23.91 -7.12
CA ARG A 72 -12.19 23.45 -7.64
C ARG A 72 -13.09 22.77 -6.60
N PHE A 73 -12.51 22.31 -5.48
CA PHE A 73 -13.21 21.62 -4.40
C PHE A 73 -13.41 22.51 -3.17
N SER A 74 -12.91 23.73 -3.15
CA SER A 74 -12.87 24.58 -1.96
C SER A 74 -14.24 24.94 -1.39
N LYS A 75 -15.29 24.89 -2.20
CA LYS A 75 -16.68 25.17 -1.80
C LYS A 75 -17.51 23.94 -1.50
N ASP A 76 -17.02 22.76 -1.87
CA ASP A 76 -17.74 21.50 -1.72
C ASP A 76 -17.46 20.88 -0.35
N SER A 77 -18.42 20.11 0.17
CA SER A 77 -18.14 19.15 1.22
C SER A 77 -17.44 17.96 0.60
N VAL A 78 -16.24 17.64 1.08
CA VAL A 78 -15.38 16.63 0.47
C VAL A 78 -14.97 15.59 1.52
N HIS A 79 -15.08 14.32 1.18
CA HIS A 79 -14.50 13.23 1.95
C HIS A 79 -13.14 12.83 1.35
N ILE A 80 -12.13 12.79 2.20
CA ILE A 80 -10.77 12.34 1.86
C ILE A 80 -10.60 10.97 2.49
N ILE A 81 -10.64 9.91 1.66
CA ILE A 81 -10.47 8.55 2.16
C ILE A 81 -9.00 8.14 2.16
N ILE A 82 -8.53 7.69 3.31
CA ILE A 82 -7.17 7.18 3.49
C ILE A 82 -7.25 5.66 3.57
N LEU A 83 -6.88 5.01 2.47
CA LEU A 83 -6.92 3.55 2.35
C LEU A 83 -5.86 2.87 3.21
N GLY A 84 -6.15 1.64 3.63
CA GLY A 84 -5.22 0.81 4.38
C GLY A 84 -3.91 0.54 3.63
N GLY A 85 -2.82 0.39 4.36
CA GLY A 85 -1.48 0.10 3.83
C GLY A 85 -0.64 -0.77 4.78
N GLY A 86 -1.23 -1.19 5.90
CA GLY A 86 -0.61 -2.00 6.93
C GLY A 86 -0.12 -1.21 8.14
N HIS A 87 -0.17 -1.86 9.30
CA HIS A 87 0.33 -1.34 10.57
C HIS A 87 0.81 -2.50 11.44
N LYS A 88 1.52 -2.15 12.50
CA LYS A 88 1.93 -3.08 13.56
C LYS A 88 1.64 -2.43 14.89
N SER A 89 0.58 -2.88 15.55
CA SER A 89 0.18 -2.34 16.86
C SER A 89 1.28 -2.59 17.90
N ASN A 90 1.67 -1.52 18.57
CA ASN A 90 2.55 -1.54 19.72
C ASN A 90 2.26 -0.33 20.60
N ASN A 91 1.57 -0.54 21.72
CA ASN A 91 1.12 0.52 22.62
C ASN A 91 2.26 1.34 23.26
N THR A 92 3.52 0.91 23.11
CA THR A 92 4.68 1.67 23.58
C THR A 92 5.13 2.75 22.60
N PHE A 93 4.69 2.68 21.34
CA PHE A 93 5.07 3.65 20.30
C PHE A 93 3.93 4.61 19.95
N PRO A 94 4.25 5.85 19.58
CA PRO A 94 3.28 6.77 18.99
C PRO A 94 2.61 6.17 17.76
N ALA A 95 1.33 6.51 17.52
CA ALA A 95 0.52 5.91 16.48
C ALA A 95 1.12 6.06 15.06
N ASN A 96 1.78 7.18 14.78
CA ASN A 96 2.45 7.42 13.49
C ASN A 96 3.59 6.43 13.21
N ILE A 97 4.30 5.95 14.25
CA ILE A 97 5.40 4.96 14.11
C ILE A 97 4.84 3.54 13.91
N GLN A 98 3.62 3.28 14.34
CA GLN A 98 2.97 1.99 14.17
C GLN A 98 2.51 1.74 12.72
N LEU A 99 2.37 2.79 11.91
CA LEU A 99 1.97 2.69 10.50
C LEU A 99 3.14 2.24 9.63
N SER A 100 2.83 1.45 8.60
CA SER A 100 3.81 1.18 7.54
C SER A 100 4.16 2.47 6.78
N SER A 101 5.29 2.50 6.09
CA SER A 101 5.71 3.67 5.30
C SER A 101 4.64 4.07 4.26
N SER A 102 3.97 3.10 3.63
CA SER A 102 2.91 3.37 2.67
C SER A 102 1.64 3.93 3.33
N ALA A 103 1.26 3.42 4.52
CA ALA A 103 0.12 3.93 5.27
C ALA A 103 0.38 5.34 5.79
N LEU A 104 1.58 5.60 6.31
CA LEU A 104 1.99 6.92 6.78
C LEU A 104 2.05 7.94 5.62
N GLY A 105 2.61 7.56 4.46
CA GLY A 105 2.65 8.44 3.29
C GLY A 105 1.24 8.86 2.83
N ARG A 106 0.29 7.91 2.78
CA ARG A 106 -1.12 8.20 2.46
C ARG A 106 -1.76 9.11 3.50
N LEU A 107 -1.49 8.88 4.78
CA LEU A 107 -2.01 9.71 5.86
C LEU A 107 -1.50 11.16 5.75
N ILE A 108 -0.20 11.35 5.51
CA ILE A 108 0.41 12.68 5.36
C ILE A 108 -0.20 13.42 4.17
N GLU A 109 -0.37 12.74 3.03
CA GLU A 109 -1.01 13.33 1.85
C GLU A 109 -2.48 13.68 2.12
N GLY A 110 -3.24 12.80 2.76
CA GLY A 110 -4.62 13.08 3.18
C GLY A 110 -4.72 14.30 4.11
N ILE A 111 -3.79 14.44 5.07
CA ILE A 111 -3.73 15.61 5.96
C ILE A 111 -3.38 16.88 5.17
N ARG A 112 -2.43 16.82 4.24
CA ARG A 112 -2.09 17.95 3.37
C ARG A 112 -3.30 18.46 2.60
N ILE A 113 -4.06 17.55 1.98
CA ILE A 113 -5.29 17.89 1.25
C ILE A 113 -6.34 18.45 2.20
N HIS A 114 -6.51 17.85 3.37
CA HIS A 114 -7.46 18.31 4.39
C HIS A 114 -7.18 19.75 4.85
N GLN A 115 -5.92 20.09 5.04
CA GLN A 115 -5.52 21.45 5.43
C GLN A 115 -5.81 22.51 4.37
N LEU A 116 -5.83 22.10 3.08
CA LEU A 116 -6.15 22.98 1.96
C LEU A 116 -7.66 23.06 1.67
N LEU A 117 -8.46 22.14 2.21
CA LEU A 117 -9.91 22.05 2.00
C LEU A 117 -10.68 22.23 3.33
N PRO A 118 -11.14 23.43 3.68
CA PRO A 118 -11.74 23.72 5.01
C PRO A 118 -12.99 22.90 5.33
N HIS A 119 -13.72 22.48 4.30
CA HIS A 119 -14.97 21.72 4.41
C HIS A 119 -14.78 20.22 4.22
N SER A 120 -13.55 19.73 4.29
CA SER A 120 -13.25 18.29 4.15
C SER A 120 -13.37 17.53 5.46
N GLN A 121 -13.60 16.22 5.32
CA GLN A 121 -13.56 15.24 6.40
C GLN A 121 -12.61 14.10 6.02
N LEU A 122 -11.74 13.70 6.94
CA LEU A 122 -10.88 12.52 6.76
C LEU A 122 -11.66 11.25 7.08
N ILE A 123 -11.57 10.27 6.19
CA ILE A 123 -12.13 8.93 6.38
C ILE A 123 -10.96 7.94 6.46
N SER A 124 -10.63 7.53 7.67
CA SER A 124 -9.58 6.54 7.90
C SER A 124 -10.13 5.14 7.69
N SER A 125 -9.53 4.33 6.83
CA SER A 125 -9.98 2.99 6.49
C SER A 125 -8.91 1.93 6.71
N GLY A 126 -9.36 0.70 6.98
CA GLY A 126 -8.50 -0.47 7.13
C GLY A 126 -8.81 -1.29 8.38
N GLY A 127 -8.84 -2.60 8.20
CA GLY A 127 -9.14 -3.56 9.27
C GLY A 127 -7.94 -3.84 10.18
N ASN A 128 -8.17 -4.70 11.16
CA ASN A 128 -7.15 -5.06 12.14
C ASN A 128 -6.17 -6.14 11.66
N GLY A 129 -6.53 -6.92 10.61
CA GLY A 129 -5.74 -8.10 10.23
C GLY A 129 -5.62 -9.09 11.40
N SER A 130 -4.41 -9.25 11.91
CA SER A 130 -4.09 -10.03 13.12
C SER A 130 -3.73 -9.15 14.33
N GLN A 131 -3.93 -7.85 14.26
CA GLN A 131 -3.58 -6.90 15.30
C GLN A 131 -4.77 -6.62 16.25
N PRO A 132 -4.52 -6.18 17.50
CA PRO A 132 -5.58 -5.81 18.44
C PRO A 132 -6.46 -4.64 17.97
N GLU A 133 -5.83 -3.61 17.41
CA GLU A 133 -6.48 -2.41 16.89
C GLU A 133 -6.57 -2.48 15.36
N SER A 134 -7.58 -1.84 14.79
CA SER A 134 -7.68 -1.69 13.34
C SER A 134 -6.70 -0.63 12.84
N GLN A 135 -6.29 -0.76 11.58
CA GLN A 135 -5.47 0.26 10.96
C GLN A 135 -6.18 1.61 10.92
N ALA A 136 -7.49 1.63 10.71
CA ALA A 136 -8.30 2.84 10.71
C ALA A 136 -8.22 3.59 12.06
N GLU A 137 -8.21 2.87 13.19
CA GLU A 137 -8.05 3.45 14.52
C GLU A 137 -6.65 4.02 14.70
N VAL A 138 -5.60 3.27 14.36
CA VAL A 138 -4.21 3.74 14.46
C VAL A 138 -3.94 4.94 13.56
N GLN A 139 -4.48 4.95 12.33
CA GLN A 139 -4.40 6.11 11.43
C GLN A 139 -5.12 7.33 12.00
N SER A 140 -6.29 7.15 12.60
CA SER A 140 -7.04 8.23 13.25
C SER A 140 -6.27 8.83 14.41
N GLN A 141 -5.70 8.00 15.29
CA GLN A 141 -4.85 8.45 16.40
C GLN A 141 -3.62 9.22 15.89
N ALA A 142 -2.99 8.72 14.81
CA ALA A 142 -1.86 9.39 14.18
C ALA A 142 -2.28 10.75 13.57
N ALA A 143 -3.44 10.83 12.91
CA ALA A 143 -3.96 12.09 12.38
C ALA A 143 -4.21 13.13 13.48
N VAL A 144 -4.79 12.72 14.60
CA VAL A 144 -5.01 13.59 15.78
C VAL A 144 -3.67 14.09 16.32
N SER A 145 -2.67 13.19 16.45
CA SER A 145 -1.33 13.60 16.93
C SER A 145 -0.62 14.58 15.99
N LEU A 146 -1.00 14.57 14.71
CA LEU A 146 -0.51 15.49 13.66
C LEU A 146 -1.38 16.75 13.51
N GLY A 147 -2.32 17.00 14.45
CA GLY A 147 -3.07 18.24 14.54
C GLY A 147 -4.45 18.25 13.86
N VAL A 148 -4.92 17.11 13.35
CA VAL A 148 -6.29 17.01 12.80
C VAL A 148 -7.29 16.91 13.95
N SER A 149 -8.36 17.70 13.91
CA SER A 149 -9.44 17.60 14.89
C SER A 149 -10.15 16.25 14.82
N ASN A 150 -10.32 15.58 15.96
CA ASN A 150 -11.02 14.30 16.04
C ASN A 150 -12.47 14.38 15.48
N ALA A 151 -13.13 15.53 15.59
CA ALA A 151 -14.46 15.76 15.03
C ALA A 151 -14.48 15.74 13.48
N LYS A 152 -13.32 15.87 12.83
CA LYS A 152 -13.14 15.82 11.38
C LYS A 152 -12.68 14.47 10.87
N ILE A 153 -12.64 13.45 11.73
CA ILE A 153 -12.19 12.11 11.36
C ILE A 153 -13.34 11.12 11.53
N SER A 154 -13.58 10.31 10.54
CA SER A 154 -14.43 9.11 10.62
C SER A 154 -13.60 7.87 10.36
N ILE A 155 -13.92 6.75 10.99
CA ILE A 155 -13.22 5.48 10.85
C ILE A 155 -14.10 4.41 10.19
N LEU A 156 -13.46 3.55 9.37
CA LEU A 156 -14.01 2.36 8.73
C LEU A 156 -13.12 1.15 9.09
N PRO A 157 -13.32 0.53 10.27
CA PRO A 157 -12.33 -0.36 10.88
C PRO A 157 -12.41 -1.82 10.41
N PHE A 158 -13.36 -2.21 9.55
CA PHE A 158 -13.65 -3.62 9.27
C PHE A 158 -13.20 -4.13 7.92
N ALA A 159 -12.67 -3.26 7.06
CA ALA A 159 -12.27 -3.63 5.70
C ALA A 159 -11.00 -4.50 5.67
N LYS A 160 -11.04 -5.60 4.90
CA LYS A 160 -9.90 -6.52 4.70
C LYS A 160 -9.18 -6.30 3.37
N ASN A 161 -9.76 -5.54 2.46
CA ASN A 161 -9.21 -5.21 1.15
C ASN A 161 -9.88 -3.93 0.62
N THR A 162 -9.30 -3.35 -0.43
CA THR A 162 -9.76 -2.08 -1.01
C THR A 162 -11.21 -2.13 -1.52
N PHE A 163 -11.68 -3.27 -2.01
CA PHE A 163 -13.08 -3.41 -2.41
C PHE A 163 -14.03 -3.24 -1.22
N GLN A 164 -13.71 -3.86 -0.09
CA GLN A 164 -14.51 -3.70 1.14
C GLN A 164 -14.39 -2.29 1.73
N GLU A 165 -13.25 -1.62 1.58
CA GLU A 165 -13.11 -0.21 1.99
C GLU A 165 -14.10 0.67 1.22
N ALA A 166 -14.19 0.50 -0.10
CA ALA A 166 -15.15 1.20 -0.94
C ALA A 166 -16.60 0.84 -0.59
N GLN A 167 -16.89 -0.43 -0.35
CA GLN A 167 -18.22 -0.89 0.04
C GLN A 167 -18.68 -0.30 1.38
N HIS A 168 -17.83 -0.37 2.42
CA HIS A 168 -18.16 0.19 3.74
C HIS A 168 -18.27 1.72 3.70
N TYR A 169 -17.49 2.37 2.86
CA TYR A 169 -17.64 3.81 2.62
C TYR A 169 -19.03 4.11 2.04
N GLN A 170 -19.42 3.40 0.98
CA GLN A 170 -20.71 3.58 0.32
C GLN A 170 -21.90 3.28 1.26
N GLU A 171 -21.80 2.22 2.06
CA GLU A 171 -22.82 1.86 3.05
C GLU A 171 -23.01 2.93 4.13
N LYS A 172 -21.93 3.59 4.56
CA LYS A 172 -21.95 4.58 5.63
C LYS A 172 -22.30 6.00 5.16
N PHE A 173 -21.81 6.40 4.00
CA PHE A 173 -21.88 7.79 3.53
C PHE A 173 -22.70 7.98 2.25
N GLY A 174 -23.07 6.90 1.57
CA GLY A 174 -23.76 6.97 0.28
C GLY A 174 -22.86 7.50 -0.84
N ASN A 175 -23.49 8.05 -1.89
CA ASN A 175 -22.81 8.55 -3.08
C ASN A 175 -22.91 10.07 -3.25
N GLU A 176 -23.48 10.79 -2.29
CA GLU A 176 -23.81 12.22 -2.44
C GLU A 176 -22.61 13.13 -2.18
N THR A 177 -21.66 12.69 -1.37
CA THR A 177 -20.48 13.49 -1.04
C THR A 177 -19.34 13.21 -2.01
N ARG A 178 -18.67 14.27 -2.45
CA ARG A 178 -17.50 14.14 -3.34
C ARG A 178 -16.35 13.46 -2.61
N LEU A 179 -15.78 12.42 -3.24
CA LEU A 179 -14.71 11.60 -2.70
C LEU A 179 -13.37 11.95 -3.40
N ILE A 180 -12.31 12.06 -2.59
CA ILE A 180 -10.91 12.18 -3.00
C ILE A 180 -10.10 11.08 -2.32
#